data_ffd1f72760671ae94601231a0dfabc45
#
_entry.id   ffd1f72760671ae94601231a0dfabc45
#
_cell.length_a   1.000
_cell.length_b   1.000
_cell.length_c   1.000
_cell.angle_alpha   90.00
_cell.angle_beta   90.00
_cell.angle_gamma   90.00
#
_symmetry.space_group_name_H-M   'P 1'
#
loop_
_entity.id
_entity.type
_entity.pdbx_description
1 polymer ?
#
loop_
_entity_poly.entity_id
_entity_poly.type
_entity_poly.pdbx_seq_one_letter_code
_entity_poly.pdbx_strand_id
1 'polypeptide(L)'
;MDNAPYHNTLSEHSPPTPLCSKKKIMEWLEQNKIHCRNDCLKPELVEILKKLAPEPLYAIDEIARSHGHEVIRTPPYHPELQPIETCWGVVKNHIARNCDFTMNNLIEQLDSGFEMVTAKTCAKIIAKVRKIEDEFWTEDLKLDAQ
;
A
#
# COMPACT_ATOMS: atom_id res chain seq x y z
N MET A 1 -3.57 1.91 3.27
CA MET A 1 -2.75 2.42 2.13
C MET A 1 -2.85 1.42 0.99
N ASP A 2 -2.94 1.85 -0.26
CA ASP A 2 -2.93 0.96 -1.41
C ASP A 2 -1.53 0.36 -1.69
N ASN A 3 -1.46 -0.57 -2.65
CA ASN A 3 -0.22 -1.22 -3.06
C ASN A 3 0.45 -0.55 -4.28
N ALA A 4 0.28 0.76 -4.47
CA ALA A 4 0.94 1.48 -5.54
C ALA A 4 2.47 1.33 -5.45
N PRO A 5 3.20 1.23 -6.58
CA PRO A 5 4.64 0.96 -6.57
C PRO A 5 5.46 1.96 -5.74
N TYR A 6 5.06 3.23 -5.71
CA TYR A 6 5.74 4.26 -4.92
C TYR A 6 5.53 4.11 -3.40
N HIS A 7 4.47 3.43 -2.95
CA HIS A 7 4.27 3.06 -1.55
C HIS A 7 5.11 1.86 -1.13
N ASN A 8 5.62 1.10 -2.09
CA ASN A 8 6.42 -0.10 -1.87
C ASN A 8 7.91 0.12 -2.21
N THR A 9 8.36 1.38 -2.17
CA THR A 9 9.79 1.70 -2.29
C THR A 9 10.54 1.10 -1.12
N LEU A 10 11.55 0.27 -1.41
CA LEU A 10 12.37 -0.37 -0.39
C LEU A 10 13.22 0.67 0.35
N SER A 11 13.32 0.50 1.65
CA SER A 11 14.25 1.24 2.50
C SER A 11 15.70 0.87 2.17
N GLU A 12 16.64 1.76 2.50
CA GLU A 12 18.07 1.48 2.40
C GLU A 12 18.51 0.30 3.30
N HIS A 13 17.78 0.06 4.38
CA HIS A 13 18.01 -1.04 5.31
C HIS A 13 17.32 -2.34 4.92
N SER A 14 16.53 -2.33 3.84
CA SER A 14 15.81 -3.52 3.37
C SER A 14 16.78 -4.58 2.83
N PRO A 15 16.50 -5.87 3.07
CA PRO A 15 17.21 -6.94 2.41
C PRO A 15 17.20 -6.78 0.89
N PRO A 16 18.25 -7.22 0.17
CA PRO A 16 18.25 -7.18 -1.29
C PRO A 16 17.19 -8.12 -1.86
N THR A 17 16.58 -7.72 -2.96
CA THR A 17 15.66 -8.58 -3.70
C THR A 17 16.38 -9.53 -4.63
N PRO A 18 15.74 -10.60 -5.12
CA PRO A 18 16.28 -11.50 -6.14
C PRO A 18 16.73 -10.80 -7.44
N LEU A 19 16.19 -9.60 -7.70
CA LEU A 19 16.55 -8.79 -8.87
C LEU A 19 17.88 -8.05 -8.70
N CYS A 20 18.37 -7.91 -7.49
CA CYS A 20 19.65 -7.24 -7.21
C CYS A 20 20.83 -7.97 -7.87
N SER A 21 21.95 -7.26 -8.06
CA SER A 21 23.20 -7.86 -8.56
C SER A 21 23.73 -8.92 -7.59
N LYS A 22 24.48 -9.92 -8.11
CA LYS A 22 25.16 -10.93 -7.29
C LYS A 22 26.00 -10.26 -6.19
N LYS A 23 26.74 -9.21 -6.54
CA LYS A 23 27.60 -8.46 -5.63
C LYS A 23 26.81 -7.91 -4.44
N LYS A 24 25.69 -7.22 -4.69
CA LYS A 24 24.84 -6.64 -3.64
C LYS A 24 24.27 -7.70 -2.69
N ILE A 25 23.90 -8.86 -3.23
CA ILE A 25 23.40 -9.99 -2.42
C ILE A 25 24.54 -10.53 -1.53
N MET A 26 25.73 -10.74 -2.07
CA MET A 26 26.88 -11.25 -1.31
C MET A 26 27.29 -10.28 -0.20
N GLU A 27 27.36 -8.97 -0.49
CA GLU A 27 27.67 -7.93 0.51
C GLU A 27 26.67 -7.95 1.68
N TRP A 28 25.38 -8.10 1.37
CA TRP A 28 24.35 -8.19 2.40
C TRP A 28 24.48 -9.45 3.24
N LEU A 29 24.72 -10.61 2.62
CA LEU A 29 24.94 -11.89 3.33
C LEU A 29 26.14 -11.79 4.27
N GLU A 30 27.24 -11.20 3.83
CA GLU A 30 28.45 -10.99 4.63
C GLU A 30 28.19 -10.08 5.83
N GLN A 31 27.49 -8.94 5.62
CA GLN A 31 27.11 -8.02 6.69
C GLN A 31 26.22 -8.69 7.76
N ASN A 32 25.39 -9.64 7.35
CA ASN A 32 24.52 -10.40 8.25
C ASN A 32 25.17 -11.68 8.78
N LYS A 33 26.49 -11.88 8.55
CA LYS A 33 27.26 -13.06 9.00
C LYS A 33 26.74 -14.39 8.47
N ILE A 34 26.10 -14.36 7.30
CA ILE A 34 25.61 -15.55 6.61
C ILE A 34 26.70 -16.02 5.64
N HIS A 35 27.31 -17.14 5.97
CA HIS A 35 28.38 -17.68 5.16
C HIS A 35 27.87 -18.27 3.84
N CYS A 36 28.40 -17.80 2.74
CA CYS A 36 28.23 -18.40 1.43
C CYS A 36 29.61 -18.59 0.77
N ARG A 37 29.73 -19.58 -0.11
CA ARG A 37 30.98 -19.81 -0.87
C ARG A 37 31.14 -18.70 -1.89
N ASN A 38 32.39 -18.28 -2.15
CA ASN A 38 32.69 -17.22 -3.13
C ASN A 38 32.31 -17.59 -4.56
N ASP A 39 32.25 -18.87 -4.87
CA ASP A 39 31.91 -19.45 -6.18
C ASP A 39 30.39 -19.63 -6.39
N CYS A 40 29.56 -19.38 -5.38
CA CYS A 40 28.11 -19.53 -5.48
C CYS A 40 27.53 -18.78 -6.70
N LEU A 41 26.64 -19.45 -7.41
CA LEU A 41 25.91 -18.85 -8.50
C LEU A 41 24.77 -17.97 -7.96
N LYS A 42 24.31 -16.98 -8.75
CA LYS A 42 23.22 -16.10 -8.35
C LYS A 42 21.94 -16.85 -7.92
N PRO A 43 21.49 -17.91 -8.60
CA PRO A 43 20.33 -18.70 -8.15
C PRO A 43 20.50 -19.29 -6.75
N GLU A 44 21.69 -19.78 -6.40
CA GLU A 44 21.98 -20.34 -5.08
C GLU A 44 21.89 -19.26 -3.99
N LEU A 45 22.42 -18.06 -4.26
CA LEU A 45 22.32 -16.92 -3.36
C LEU A 45 20.87 -16.46 -3.17
N VAL A 46 20.06 -16.51 -4.22
CA VAL A 46 18.61 -16.20 -4.14
C VAL A 46 17.87 -17.21 -3.27
N GLU A 47 18.23 -18.50 -3.35
CA GLU A 47 17.64 -19.52 -2.46
C GLU A 47 18.02 -19.30 -0.98
N ILE A 48 19.26 -18.87 -0.72
CA ILE A 48 19.69 -18.49 0.64
C ILE A 48 18.91 -17.28 1.12
N LEU A 49 18.75 -16.24 0.28
CA LEU A 49 17.95 -15.07 0.61
C LEU A 49 16.51 -15.43 0.97
N LYS A 50 15.83 -16.22 0.14
CA LYS A 50 14.44 -16.64 0.38
C LYS A 50 14.25 -17.35 1.72
N LYS A 51 15.27 -18.05 2.20
CA LYS A 51 15.21 -18.81 3.46
C LYS A 51 15.56 -18.00 4.70
N LEU A 52 16.46 -17.04 4.56
CA LEU A 52 17.11 -16.38 5.69
C LEU A 52 16.88 -14.87 5.76
N ALA A 53 16.51 -14.21 4.65
CA ALA A 53 16.23 -12.78 4.69
C ALA A 53 14.93 -12.51 5.41
N PRO A 54 14.90 -11.51 6.30
CA PRO A 54 13.65 -11.02 6.88
C PRO A 54 12.74 -10.38 5.81
N GLU A 55 11.51 -10.11 6.19
CA GLU A 55 10.56 -9.41 5.33
C GLU A 55 11.13 -8.07 4.82
N PRO A 56 10.80 -7.68 3.59
CA PRO A 56 11.23 -6.41 3.02
C PRO A 56 10.81 -5.22 3.90
N LEU A 57 11.72 -4.27 4.08
CA LEU A 57 11.44 -3.02 4.78
C LEU A 57 11.11 -1.93 3.75
N TYR A 58 9.98 -1.27 3.93
CA TYR A 58 9.56 -0.18 3.05
C TYR A 58 9.85 1.17 3.70
N ALA A 59 10.32 2.13 2.90
CA ALA A 59 10.69 3.46 3.40
C ALA A 59 9.51 4.18 4.08
N ILE A 60 8.30 4.05 3.52
CA ILE A 60 7.09 4.66 4.11
C ILE A 60 6.73 4.04 5.46
N ASP A 61 6.96 2.72 5.63
CA ASP A 61 6.67 2.03 6.88
C ASP A 61 7.65 2.46 7.99
N GLU A 62 8.91 2.69 7.64
CA GLU A 62 9.91 3.21 8.59
C GLU A 62 9.57 4.65 9.02
N ILE A 63 9.17 5.52 8.08
CA ILE A 63 8.73 6.87 8.38
C ILE A 63 7.51 6.85 9.31
N ALA A 64 6.49 6.07 8.99
CA ALA A 64 5.29 5.94 9.81
C ALA A 64 5.64 5.45 11.23
N ARG A 65 6.46 4.41 11.33
CA ARG A 65 6.88 3.82 12.60
C ARG A 65 7.69 4.81 13.44
N SER A 66 8.55 5.61 12.83
CA SER A 66 9.33 6.63 13.55
C SER A 66 8.45 7.72 14.18
N HIS A 67 7.21 7.89 13.70
CA HIS A 67 6.21 8.79 14.25
C HIS A 67 5.12 8.09 15.09
N GLY A 68 5.33 6.83 15.44
CA GLY A 68 4.40 6.05 16.29
C GLY A 68 3.15 5.57 15.53
N HIS A 69 3.20 5.47 14.19
CA HIS A 69 2.12 4.98 13.36
C HIS A 69 2.44 3.61 12.76
N GLU A 70 1.41 2.90 12.37
CA GLU A 70 1.49 1.63 11.65
C GLU A 70 0.86 1.78 10.26
N VAL A 71 1.47 1.12 9.26
CA VAL A 71 0.95 1.10 7.90
C VAL A 71 0.27 -0.23 7.63
N ILE A 72 -1.04 -0.19 7.45
CA ILE A 72 -1.84 -1.33 7.00
C ILE A 72 -2.09 -1.18 5.50
N ARG A 73 -1.79 -2.21 4.73
CA ARG A 73 -2.05 -2.25 3.28
C ARG A 73 -3.38 -2.91 2.99
N THR A 74 -4.18 -2.25 2.14
CA THR A 74 -5.43 -2.85 1.66
C THR A 74 -5.15 -4.03 0.74
N PRO A 75 -5.98 -5.07 0.77
CA PRO A 75 -5.88 -6.17 -0.17
C PRO A 75 -5.92 -5.67 -1.62
N PRO A 76 -5.19 -6.29 -2.55
CA PRO A 76 -5.27 -5.95 -3.97
C PRO A 76 -6.71 -6.11 -4.48
N TYR A 77 -7.11 -5.24 -5.40
CA TYR A 77 -8.43 -5.27 -6.08
C TYR A 77 -9.65 -5.02 -5.18
N HIS A 78 -9.46 -4.46 -3.98
CA HIS A 78 -10.52 -4.09 -3.04
C HIS A 78 -10.59 -2.57 -2.79
N PRO A 79 -10.92 -1.75 -3.82
CA PRO A 79 -11.01 -0.29 -3.65
C PRO A 79 -12.15 0.12 -2.71
N GLU A 80 -13.17 -0.74 -2.52
CA GLU A 80 -14.28 -0.52 -1.60
C GLU A 80 -13.86 -0.45 -0.13
N LEU A 81 -12.70 -0.98 0.21
CA LEU A 81 -12.09 -0.87 1.55
C LEU A 81 -11.33 0.44 1.75
N GLN A 82 -11.24 1.29 0.73
CA GLN A 82 -10.55 2.57 0.79
C GLN A 82 -11.57 3.72 0.86
N PRO A 83 -11.76 4.36 2.03
CA PRO A 83 -12.69 5.48 2.17
C PRO A 83 -12.43 6.62 1.18
N ILE A 84 -11.16 6.86 0.82
CA ILE A 84 -10.76 7.92 -0.08
C ILE A 84 -11.35 7.77 -1.48
N GLU A 85 -11.54 6.54 -1.98
CA GLU A 85 -12.12 6.30 -3.29
C GLU A 85 -13.58 6.75 -3.35
N THR A 86 -14.31 6.57 -2.26
CA THR A 86 -15.69 7.09 -2.15
C THR A 86 -15.69 8.62 -2.05
N CYS A 87 -14.73 9.23 -1.36
CA CYS A 87 -14.58 10.69 -1.33
C CYS A 87 -14.31 11.25 -2.73
N TRP A 88 -13.39 10.64 -3.48
CA TRP A 88 -13.17 10.98 -4.88
C TRP A 88 -14.42 10.81 -5.74
N GLY A 89 -15.21 9.78 -5.47
CA GLY A 89 -16.50 9.57 -6.13
C GLY A 89 -17.46 10.74 -5.91
N VAL A 90 -17.55 11.30 -4.71
CA VAL A 90 -18.38 12.49 -4.40
C VAL A 90 -17.92 13.68 -5.23
N VAL A 91 -16.62 14.00 -5.22
CA VAL A 91 -16.04 15.15 -5.96
C VAL A 91 -16.25 14.99 -7.46
N LYS A 92 -15.86 13.82 -8.01
CA LYS A 92 -15.99 13.56 -9.46
C LYS A 92 -17.44 13.61 -9.94
N ASN A 93 -18.39 13.09 -9.16
CA ASN A 93 -19.81 13.16 -9.52
C ASN A 93 -20.35 14.59 -9.47
N HIS A 94 -19.87 15.43 -8.56
CA HIS A 94 -20.23 16.84 -8.53
C HIS A 94 -19.73 17.55 -9.80
N ILE A 95 -18.46 17.36 -10.15
CA ILE A 95 -17.84 17.94 -11.34
C ILE A 95 -18.57 17.48 -12.60
N ALA A 96 -18.83 16.18 -12.74
CA ALA A 96 -19.49 15.62 -13.93
C ALA A 96 -20.89 16.20 -14.19
N ARG A 97 -21.57 16.67 -13.15
CA ARG A 97 -22.92 17.25 -13.28
C ARG A 97 -22.93 18.76 -13.50
N ASN A 98 -21.88 19.47 -13.11
CA ASN A 98 -21.88 20.93 -13.02
C ASN A 98 -20.78 21.60 -13.88
N CYS A 99 -19.80 20.85 -14.40
CA CYS A 99 -18.73 21.40 -15.20
C CYS A 99 -19.18 21.68 -16.64
N ASP A 100 -18.85 22.86 -17.16
CA ASP A 100 -19.09 23.27 -18.54
C ASP A 100 -17.91 22.95 -19.48
N PHE A 101 -16.96 22.16 -19.02
CA PHE A 101 -15.74 21.73 -19.74
C PHE A 101 -14.72 22.85 -19.99
N THR A 102 -14.86 24.01 -19.34
CA THR A 102 -13.78 25.03 -19.32
C THR A 102 -12.87 24.80 -18.10
N MET A 103 -11.58 25.17 -18.24
CA MET A 103 -10.62 25.00 -17.14
C MET A 103 -10.99 25.85 -15.92
N ASN A 104 -11.46 27.06 -16.13
CA ASN A 104 -11.86 27.96 -15.03
C ASN A 104 -13.04 27.35 -14.23
N ASN A 105 -14.07 26.90 -14.93
CA ASN A 105 -15.20 26.28 -14.29
C ASN A 105 -14.83 24.94 -13.63
N LEU A 106 -13.92 24.16 -14.22
CA LEU A 106 -13.41 22.94 -13.59
C LEU A 106 -12.79 23.21 -12.22
N ILE A 107 -11.99 24.26 -12.09
CA ILE A 107 -11.36 24.64 -10.81
C ILE A 107 -12.43 25.03 -9.79
N GLU A 108 -13.40 25.85 -10.17
CA GLU A 108 -14.53 26.22 -9.30
C GLU A 108 -15.34 25.01 -8.83
N GLN A 109 -15.63 24.08 -9.76
CA GLN A 109 -16.38 22.85 -9.42
C GLN A 109 -15.55 21.87 -8.57
N LEU A 110 -14.22 21.88 -8.70
CA LEU A 110 -13.31 21.12 -7.83
C LEU A 110 -13.40 21.62 -6.39
N ASP A 111 -13.27 22.92 -6.17
CA ASP A 111 -13.36 23.52 -4.83
C ASP A 111 -14.73 23.23 -4.19
N SER A 112 -15.80 23.47 -4.93
CA SER A 112 -17.16 23.15 -4.49
C SER A 112 -17.36 21.65 -4.18
N GLY A 113 -16.76 20.79 -4.99
CA GLY A 113 -16.80 19.33 -4.79
C GLY A 113 -16.08 18.90 -3.51
N PHE A 114 -14.95 19.52 -3.19
CA PHE A 114 -14.23 19.25 -1.94
C PHE A 114 -15.01 19.75 -0.70
N GLU A 115 -15.71 20.88 -0.78
CA GLU A 115 -16.57 21.36 0.31
C GLU A 115 -17.69 20.36 0.66
N MET A 116 -18.12 19.52 -0.28
CA MET A 116 -19.09 18.45 -0.02
C MET A 116 -18.54 17.30 0.82
N VAL A 117 -17.22 17.14 0.90
CA VAL A 117 -16.54 16.11 1.70
C VAL A 117 -16.39 16.60 3.14
N THR A 118 -17.52 16.78 3.81
CA THR A 118 -17.58 17.23 5.20
C THR A 118 -17.23 16.09 6.17
N ALA A 119 -16.96 16.43 7.44
CA ALA A 119 -16.76 15.44 8.50
C ALA A 119 -17.94 14.46 8.61
N LYS A 120 -19.19 14.92 8.40
CA LYS A 120 -20.37 14.07 8.38
C LYS A 120 -20.38 13.11 7.18
N THR A 121 -19.94 13.57 6.01
CA THR A 121 -19.76 12.74 4.81
C THR A 121 -18.70 11.68 5.06
N CYS A 122 -17.53 12.07 5.58
CA CYS A 122 -16.45 11.15 5.92
C CYS A 122 -16.89 10.09 6.94
N ALA A 123 -17.61 10.48 7.99
CA ALA A 123 -18.11 9.53 8.98
C ALA A 123 -19.04 8.47 8.37
N LYS A 124 -19.94 8.86 7.45
CA LYS A 124 -20.80 7.92 6.72
C LYS A 124 -20.00 6.97 5.82
N ILE A 125 -18.99 7.49 5.13
CA ILE A 125 -18.11 6.69 4.26
C ILE A 125 -17.35 5.66 5.08
N ILE A 126 -16.75 6.07 6.21
CA ILE A 126 -16.03 5.17 7.11
C ILE A 126 -16.98 4.09 7.68
N ALA A 127 -18.19 4.47 8.10
CA ALA A 127 -19.18 3.51 8.58
C ALA A 127 -19.56 2.48 7.51
N LYS A 128 -19.66 2.90 6.24
CA LYS A 128 -19.90 1.99 5.12
C LYS A 128 -18.73 1.01 4.92
N VAL A 129 -17.50 1.51 4.95
CA VAL A 129 -16.30 0.67 4.80
C VAL A 129 -16.24 -0.38 5.92
N ARG A 130 -16.44 0.02 7.18
CA ARG A 130 -16.49 -0.92 8.31
C ARG A 130 -17.52 -2.02 8.14
N LYS A 131 -18.69 -1.69 7.59
CA LYS A 131 -19.71 -2.71 7.30
C LYS A 131 -19.22 -3.71 6.26
N ILE A 132 -18.51 -3.27 5.23
CA ILE A 132 -17.92 -4.14 4.21
C ILE A 132 -16.82 -5.02 4.83
N GLU A 133 -15.97 -4.46 5.70
CA GLU A 133 -14.97 -5.21 6.45
C GLU A 133 -15.60 -6.31 7.30
N ASP A 134 -16.69 -6.01 8.02
CA ASP A 134 -17.44 -6.98 8.83
C ASP A 134 -18.06 -8.10 7.96
N GLU A 135 -18.54 -7.77 6.76
CA GLU A 135 -19.08 -8.74 5.79
C GLU A 135 -17.97 -9.70 5.34
N PHE A 136 -16.79 -9.20 4.92
CA PHE A 136 -15.64 -10.03 4.55
C PHE A 136 -15.17 -10.90 5.70
N TRP A 137 -15.03 -10.32 6.89
CA TRP A 137 -14.66 -11.09 8.09
C TRP A 137 -15.60 -12.25 8.38
N THR A 138 -16.90 -12.00 8.21
CA THR A 138 -17.93 -13.04 8.42
C THR A 138 -17.85 -14.15 7.37
N GLU A 139 -17.49 -13.82 6.13
CA GLU A 139 -17.29 -14.78 5.06
C GLU A 139 -16.05 -15.65 5.29
N ASP A 140 -14.93 -15.03 5.68
CA ASP A 140 -13.67 -15.73 6.00
C ASP A 140 -13.87 -16.72 7.15
N LEU A 141 -14.56 -16.34 8.22
CA LEU A 141 -14.87 -17.24 9.33
C LEU A 141 -15.70 -18.48 8.90
N LYS A 142 -16.55 -18.35 7.89
CA LYS A 142 -17.31 -19.49 7.35
C LYS A 142 -16.44 -20.44 6.54
N LEU A 143 -15.43 -19.90 5.84
CA LEU A 143 -14.46 -20.69 5.08
C LEU A 143 -13.52 -21.46 5.99
N ASP A 144 -13.04 -20.83 7.06
CA ASP A 144 -12.15 -21.45 8.05
C ASP A 144 -12.84 -22.55 8.88
N ALA A 145 -14.17 -22.54 8.93
CA ALA A 145 -14.96 -23.54 9.67
C ALA A 145 -15.30 -24.81 8.84
N GLN A 146 -14.89 -24.87 7.57
CA GLN A 146 -15.09 -26.03 6.68
C GLN A 146 -13.84 -26.92 6.62
#